data_01a55ca41a74248691e117e5afe95544
#
_entry.id   01a55ca41a74248691e117e5afe95544
#
_cell.length_a   1.000
_cell.length_b   1.000
_cell.length_c   1.000
_cell.angle_alpha   90.00
_cell.angle_beta   90.00
_cell.angle_gamma   90.00
#
_symmetry.space_group_name_H-M   'P 1'
#
loop_
_entity.id
_entity.type
_entity.pdbx_description
1 polymer ?
#
loop_
_entity_poly.entity_id
_entity_poly.type
_entity_poly.pdbx_seq_one_letter_code
_entity_poly.pdbx_strand_id
1 'polypeptide(L)'
;MRILFLTPQFPYPPHKGTTLRNYNLIAGLASRHEIDLLSFVDSPAAASPLDQLCRRIATVIIPRRPNWRRALDTAFSPWPDMGLRLWSGEFQRQFAAWLNDGAYDVIQVEGLELARYTLTGTPTFARQVDREGGRALIVFDDHNAEYLLQKRMAEAEIAARGWNAGAVYSSIQWRKLRRFERRVCRQSEVVVCVSEADAIALQRLDPQVAAHVIPNGVDTDVYQREKVTPLDLPPHSLVFTGTMDFRPNVDAMLWFAHEVLPLIRSRMPDVRVYIVGQHPHSRLDALRADPAITITGAVEDTRPYITAASVYIVPLRTGGGTRLKLLEAMSLHAPIVSTTLGAEGFAVTDGEQLLLADAPADFARSIVELIEDSTRAQSLGDRGRSFAMQYYDWRSIVPKFEEVYAF
;
A
#
# COMPACT_ATOMS: atom_id res chain seq x y z
N MET A 1 18.20 -19.30 6.40
CA MET A 1 16.94 -19.60 7.13
C MET A 1 15.93 -20.17 6.15
N ARG A 2 14.97 -20.92 6.66
CA ARG A 2 13.80 -21.36 5.90
C ARG A 2 12.58 -20.54 6.33
N ILE A 3 11.99 -19.81 5.39
CA ILE A 3 10.92 -18.85 5.65
C ILE A 3 9.64 -19.32 4.95
N LEU A 4 8.54 -19.40 5.68
CA LEU A 4 7.22 -19.66 5.13
C LEU A 4 6.44 -18.35 5.01
N PHE A 5 6.17 -17.93 3.78
CA PHE A 5 5.30 -16.80 3.50
C PHE A 5 3.84 -17.23 3.39
N LEU A 6 2.97 -16.57 4.14
CA LEU A 6 1.52 -16.65 4.03
C LEU A 6 1.02 -15.34 3.42
N THR A 7 0.45 -15.39 2.20
CA THR A 7 0.01 -14.17 1.50
C THR A 7 -1.47 -14.21 1.16
N PRO A 8 -2.22 -13.09 1.35
CA PRO A 8 -3.66 -13.02 1.11
C PRO A 8 -4.02 -13.02 -0.37
N GLN A 9 -3.04 -12.76 -1.22
CA GLN A 9 -3.14 -12.72 -2.67
C GLN A 9 -1.79 -13.14 -3.28
N PHE A 10 -1.84 -13.87 -4.39
CA PHE A 10 -0.62 -14.29 -5.10
C PHE A 10 0.22 -13.06 -5.50
N PRO A 11 1.51 -13.01 -5.12
CA PRO A 11 2.30 -11.78 -5.27
C PRO A 11 2.63 -11.37 -6.70
N TYR A 12 2.27 -12.16 -7.70
CA TYR A 12 2.55 -11.86 -9.10
C TYR A 12 1.29 -11.86 -9.96
N PRO A 13 1.11 -10.90 -10.90
CA PRO A 13 1.97 -9.74 -11.15
C PRO A 13 1.85 -8.67 -10.02
N PRO A 14 2.95 -7.93 -9.72
CA PRO A 14 3.01 -6.99 -8.60
C PRO A 14 2.39 -5.62 -8.96
N HIS A 15 1.07 -5.57 -9.10
CA HIS A 15 0.34 -4.35 -9.54
C HIS A 15 -0.32 -3.56 -8.40
N LYS A 16 -0.41 -4.14 -7.22
CA LYS A 16 -1.05 -3.51 -6.04
C LYS A 16 -0.04 -3.42 -4.91
N GLY A 17 -0.25 -2.50 -3.96
CA GLY A 17 0.66 -2.28 -2.85
C GLY A 17 1.07 -3.56 -2.13
N THR A 18 0.09 -4.41 -1.75
CA THR A 18 0.35 -5.69 -1.07
C THR A 18 1.12 -6.68 -1.96
N THR A 19 0.71 -6.87 -3.22
CA THR A 19 1.41 -7.80 -4.13
C THR A 19 2.81 -7.29 -4.49
N LEU A 20 2.98 -5.98 -4.59
CA LEU A 20 4.27 -5.35 -4.86
C LEU A 20 5.23 -5.55 -3.67
N ARG A 21 4.75 -5.31 -2.42
CA ARG A 21 5.53 -5.56 -1.21
C ARG A 21 5.96 -7.02 -1.13
N ASN A 22 5.01 -7.94 -1.21
CA ASN A 22 5.26 -9.37 -1.03
C ASN A 22 6.19 -9.92 -2.12
N TYR A 23 6.00 -9.51 -3.38
CA TYR A 23 6.87 -9.94 -4.48
C TYR A 23 8.33 -9.50 -4.27
N ASN A 24 8.54 -8.21 -4.00
CA ASN A 24 9.89 -7.67 -3.85
C ASN A 24 10.58 -8.19 -2.57
N LEU A 25 9.82 -8.41 -1.50
CA LEU A 25 10.36 -9.00 -0.29
C LEU A 25 10.81 -10.46 -0.54
N ILE A 26 9.97 -11.27 -1.18
CA ILE A 26 10.33 -12.65 -1.58
C ILE A 26 11.56 -12.62 -2.51
N ALA A 27 11.55 -11.80 -3.55
CA ALA A 27 12.64 -11.71 -4.51
C ALA A 27 13.97 -11.30 -3.86
N GLY A 28 13.93 -10.35 -2.93
CA GLY A 28 15.12 -9.89 -2.22
C GLY A 28 15.67 -10.93 -1.24
N LEU A 29 14.79 -11.65 -0.54
CA LEU A 29 15.19 -12.67 0.44
C LEU A 29 15.62 -14.00 -0.20
N ALA A 30 15.07 -14.37 -1.36
CA ALA A 30 15.32 -15.66 -2.02
C ALA A 30 16.78 -15.92 -2.38
N SER A 31 17.59 -14.85 -2.50
CA SER A 31 19.04 -14.99 -2.76
C SER A 31 19.85 -15.54 -1.58
N ARG A 32 19.30 -15.44 -0.36
CA ARG A 32 19.98 -15.77 0.91
C ARG A 32 19.21 -16.76 1.78
N HIS A 33 17.93 -17.01 1.49
CA HIS A 33 17.03 -17.83 2.29
C HIS A 33 16.23 -18.79 1.41
N GLU A 34 15.82 -19.93 1.98
CA GLU A 34 14.85 -20.84 1.35
C GLU A 34 13.43 -20.34 1.62
N ILE A 35 12.69 -20.04 0.56
CA ILE A 35 11.33 -19.49 0.66
C ILE A 35 10.31 -20.55 0.24
N ASP A 36 9.31 -20.78 1.09
CA ASP A 36 8.08 -21.47 0.75
C ASP A 36 6.92 -20.46 0.73
N LEU A 37 6.08 -20.52 -0.28
CA LEU A 37 4.95 -19.59 -0.47
C LEU A 37 3.62 -20.35 -0.44
N LEU A 38 2.77 -20.02 0.54
CA LEU A 38 1.39 -20.45 0.60
C LEU A 38 0.47 -19.24 0.42
N SER A 39 -0.29 -19.21 -0.67
CA SER A 39 -1.02 -18.03 -1.10
C SER A 39 -2.46 -18.33 -1.49
N PHE A 40 -3.33 -17.33 -1.35
CA PHE A 40 -4.64 -17.33 -1.98
C PHE A 40 -4.55 -16.83 -3.43
N VAL A 41 -5.47 -17.36 -4.28
CA VAL A 41 -5.63 -16.97 -5.69
C VAL A 41 -7.10 -16.85 -6.06
N ASP A 42 -7.43 -15.96 -7.00
CA ASP A 42 -8.78 -15.85 -7.57
C ASP A 42 -9.05 -16.97 -8.59
N SER A 43 -8.01 -17.39 -9.32
CA SER A 43 -8.00 -18.48 -10.30
C SER A 43 -6.65 -19.19 -10.26
N PRO A 44 -6.51 -20.40 -10.79
CA PRO A 44 -5.24 -21.11 -10.81
C PRO A 44 -4.11 -20.22 -11.32
N ALA A 45 -3.02 -20.14 -10.58
CA ALA A 45 -1.88 -19.31 -10.93
C ALA A 45 -1.20 -19.83 -12.20
N ALA A 46 -0.86 -18.91 -13.11
CA ALA A 46 0.03 -19.21 -14.24
C ALA A 46 1.49 -19.23 -13.75
N ALA A 47 2.38 -19.78 -14.59
CA ALA A 47 3.81 -19.73 -14.35
C ALA A 47 4.30 -18.31 -14.13
N SER A 48 5.18 -18.14 -13.17
CA SER A 48 5.62 -16.81 -12.72
C SER A 48 7.10 -16.84 -12.31
N PRO A 49 7.77 -15.69 -12.21
CA PRO A 49 9.13 -15.63 -11.67
C PRO A 49 9.26 -16.23 -10.25
N LEU A 50 8.17 -16.29 -9.48
CA LEU A 50 8.16 -16.90 -8.15
C LEU A 50 8.52 -18.40 -8.18
N ASP A 51 8.26 -19.10 -9.29
CA ASP A 51 8.59 -20.52 -9.46
C ASP A 51 10.09 -20.78 -9.39
N GLN A 52 10.92 -19.76 -9.69
CA GLN A 52 12.38 -19.82 -9.58
C GLN A 52 12.90 -19.27 -8.25
N LEU A 53 12.12 -18.44 -7.58
CA LEU A 53 12.49 -17.78 -6.32
C LEU A 53 12.11 -18.62 -5.09
N CYS A 54 11.03 -19.36 -5.18
CA CYS A 54 10.52 -20.15 -4.07
C CYS A 54 10.91 -21.64 -4.24
N ARG A 55 11.28 -22.27 -3.14
CA ARG A 55 11.55 -23.71 -3.09
C ARG A 55 10.28 -24.53 -3.41
N ARG A 56 9.15 -24.09 -2.89
CA ARG A 56 7.82 -24.64 -3.19
C ARG A 56 6.73 -23.58 -3.08
N ILE A 57 5.70 -23.74 -3.89
CA ILE A 57 4.52 -22.87 -3.90
C ILE A 57 3.27 -23.72 -3.80
N ALA A 58 2.34 -23.31 -2.95
CA ALA A 58 0.98 -23.84 -2.98
C ALA A 58 -0.02 -22.68 -3.00
N THR A 59 -1.09 -22.88 -3.76
CA THR A 59 -2.15 -21.88 -3.90
C THR A 59 -3.49 -22.46 -3.53
N VAL A 60 -4.35 -21.67 -2.91
CA VAL A 60 -5.72 -22.04 -2.51
C VAL A 60 -6.68 -21.01 -3.10
N ILE A 61 -7.75 -21.48 -3.72
CA ILE A 61 -8.78 -20.61 -4.27
C ILE A 61 -9.48 -19.84 -3.15
N ILE A 62 -9.65 -18.53 -3.35
CA ILE A 62 -10.35 -17.65 -2.41
C ILE A 62 -11.77 -18.19 -2.16
N PRO A 63 -12.15 -18.45 -0.88
CA PRO A 63 -13.46 -19.01 -0.57
C PRO A 63 -14.58 -18.01 -0.90
N ARG A 64 -15.59 -18.47 -1.63
CA ARG A 64 -16.79 -17.65 -1.90
C ARG A 64 -17.61 -17.50 -0.62
N ARG A 65 -17.95 -16.26 -0.29
CA ARG A 65 -18.70 -15.93 0.92
C ARG A 65 -19.90 -15.04 0.56
N PRO A 66 -21.14 -15.57 0.57
CA PRO A 66 -22.33 -14.81 0.18
C PRO A 66 -22.65 -13.71 1.20
N ASN A 67 -23.32 -12.66 0.75
CA ASN A 67 -23.61 -11.46 1.56
C ASN A 67 -24.49 -11.79 2.80
N TRP A 68 -25.42 -12.73 2.69
CA TRP A 68 -26.23 -13.15 3.82
C TRP A 68 -25.40 -13.76 4.96
N ARG A 69 -24.36 -14.56 4.61
CA ARG A 69 -23.43 -15.12 5.60
C ARG A 69 -22.58 -14.05 6.24
N ARG A 70 -22.12 -13.05 5.46
CA ARG A 70 -21.41 -11.90 5.99
C ARG A 70 -22.25 -11.11 6.99
N ALA A 71 -23.55 -10.92 6.72
CA ALA A 71 -24.48 -10.27 7.64
C ALA A 71 -24.63 -11.04 8.96
N LEU A 72 -24.84 -12.37 8.89
CA LEU A 72 -24.91 -13.23 10.07
C LEU A 72 -23.61 -13.22 10.88
N ASP A 73 -22.47 -13.34 10.22
CA ASP A 73 -21.17 -13.29 10.89
C ASP A 73 -20.90 -11.91 11.51
N THR A 74 -21.42 -10.84 10.90
CA THR A 74 -21.33 -9.49 11.49
C THR A 74 -22.14 -9.38 12.78
N ALA A 75 -23.30 -10.03 12.85
CA ALA A 75 -24.15 -10.01 14.04
C ALA A 75 -23.65 -10.97 15.14
N PHE A 76 -23.27 -12.19 14.79
CA PHE A 76 -23.10 -13.28 15.75
C PHE A 76 -21.66 -13.79 15.91
N SER A 77 -20.76 -13.56 14.96
CA SER A 77 -19.36 -13.98 15.11
C SER A 77 -18.56 -13.00 15.96
N PRO A 78 -17.64 -13.47 16.83
CA PRO A 78 -16.68 -12.61 17.51
C PRO A 78 -15.59 -12.07 16.55
N TRP A 79 -15.40 -12.74 15.41
CA TRP A 79 -14.36 -12.40 14.44
C TRP A 79 -14.81 -11.26 13.52
N PRO A 80 -13.88 -10.35 13.15
CA PRO A 80 -14.17 -9.35 12.12
C PRO A 80 -14.31 -10.00 10.74
N ASP A 81 -14.98 -9.33 9.82
CA ASP A 81 -15.14 -9.79 8.44
C ASP A 81 -13.79 -10.05 7.76
N MET A 82 -12.78 -9.20 8.04
CA MET A 82 -11.40 -9.35 7.54
C MET A 82 -10.78 -10.69 7.97
N GLY A 83 -10.89 -11.09 9.24
CA GLY A 83 -10.39 -12.37 9.73
C GLY A 83 -11.20 -13.61 9.28
N LEU A 84 -12.35 -13.39 8.61
CA LEU A 84 -13.22 -14.48 8.12
C LEU A 84 -13.18 -14.62 6.59
N ARG A 85 -12.87 -13.54 5.85
CA ARG A 85 -13.02 -13.52 4.39
C ARG A 85 -12.11 -14.51 3.67
N LEU A 86 -10.94 -14.80 4.21
CA LEU A 86 -9.97 -15.77 3.68
C LEU A 86 -9.88 -17.04 4.53
N TRP A 87 -10.82 -17.28 5.47
CA TRP A 87 -10.79 -18.50 6.26
C TRP A 87 -11.18 -19.72 5.42
N SER A 88 -10.23 -20.64 5.19
CA SER A 88 -10.35 -21.85 4.39
C SER A 88 -9.79 -23.07 5.13
N GLY A 89 -10.58 -24.14 5.21
CA GLY A 89 -10.10 -25.41 5.76
C GLY A 89 -9.03 -26.07 4.89
N GLU A 90 -9.00 -25.79 3.58
CA GLU A 90 -7.96 -26.26 2.67
C GLU A 90 -6.63 -25.57 2.97
N PHE A 91 -6.61 -24.24 3.07
CA PHE A 91 -5.42 -23.46 3.44
C PHE A 91 -4.88 -23.92 4.80
N GLN A 92 -5.77 -24.15 5.78
CA GLN A 92 -5.37 -24.62 7.10
C GLN A 92 -4.72 -26.00 7.04
N ARG A 93 -5.28 -26.94 6.25
CA ARG A 93 -4.69 -28.28 6.08
C ARG A 93 -3.32 -28.21 5.40
N GLN A 94 -3.19 -27.39 4.35
CA GLN A 94 -1.93 -27.21 3.64
C GLN A 94 -0.86 -26.59 4.55
N PHE A 95 -1.23 -25.54 5.30
CA PHE A 95 -0.36 -24.92 6.28
C PHE A 95 0.09 -25.92 7.36
N ALA A 96 -0.85 -26.69 7.93
CA ALA A 96 -0.52 -27.72 8.92
C ALA A 96 0.38 -28.84 8.35
N ALA A 97 0.15 -29.27 7.11
CA ALA A 97 0.98 -30.26 6.45
C ALA A 97 2.42 -29.75 6.30
N TRP A 98 2.60 -28.51 5.86
CA TRP A 98 3.91 -27.92 5.69
C TRP A 98 4.66 -27.71 7.00
N LEU A 99 3.96 -27.33 8.06
CA LEU A 99 4.56 -27.25 9.40
C LEU A 99 5.01 -28.61 9.92
N ASN A 100 4.30 -29.68 9.56
CA ASN A 100 4.69 -31.04 9.97
C ASN A 100 5.84 -31.61 9.16
N ASP A 101 5.96 -31.23 7.89
CA ASP A 101 6.96 -31.73 6.94
C ASP A 101 8.29 -30.93 7.00
N GLY A 102 8.27 -29.68 7.47
CA GLY A 102 9.43 -28.79 7.47
C GLY A 102 9.67 -28.10 8.80
N ALA A 103 10.95 -27.91 9.15
CA ALA A 103 11.33 -26.98 10.18
C ALA A 103 11.46 -25.59 9.53
N TYR A 104 10.63 -24.64 9.95
CA TYR A 104 10.74 -23.25 9.56
C TYR A 104 11.37 -22.44 10.68
N ASP A 105 12.28 -21.55 10.30
CA ASP A 105 12.85 -20.56 11.22
C ASP A 105 11.88 -19.40 11.41
N VAL A 106 11.19 -19.00 10.31
CA VAL A 106 10.28 -17.85 10.28
C VAL A 106 8.96 -18.22 9.58
N ILE A 107 7.84 -17.77 10.14
CA ILE A 107 6.53 -17.73 9.48
C ILE A 107 6.17 -16.25 9.29
N GLN A 108 6.29 -15.77 8.07
CA GLN A 108 5.93 -14.42 7.65
C GLN A 108 4.45 -14.37 7.30
N VAL A 109 3.67 -13.59 8.04
CA VAL A 109 2.21 -13.46 7.90
C VAL A 109 1.88 -12.10 7.31
N GLU A 110 1.45 -12.09 6.07
CA GLU A 110 1.17 -10.88 5.31
C GLU A 110 -0.30 -10.45 5.46
N GLY A 111 -0.49 -9.41 6.27
CA GLY A 111 -1.79 -8.82 6.51
C GLY A 111 -2.68 -9.55 7.52
N LEU A 112 -3.61 -8.78 8.06
CA LEU A 112 -4.50 -9.21 9.15
C LEU A 112 -5.47 -10.33 8.74
N GLU A 113 -5.75 -10.49 7.43
CA GLU A 113 -6.59 -11.55 6.89
C GLU A 113 -6.09 -12.96 7.20
N LEU A 114 -4.77 -13.13 7.21
CA LEU A 114 -4.12 -14.42 7.42
C LEU A 114 -3.73 -14.68 8.87
N ALA A 115 -3.67 -13.64 9.68
CA ALA A 115 -3.21 -13.73 11.06
C ALA A 115 -4.00 -14.74 11.92
N ARG A 116 -5.26 -15.03 11.54
CA ARG A 116 -6.05 -16.04 12.23
C ARG A 116 -5.45 -17.45 12.18
N TYR A 117 -4.67 -17.78 11.15
CA TYR A 117 -4.05 -19.09 10.99
C TYR A 117 -2.93 -19.36 12.01
N THR A 118 -2.33 -18.31 12.54
CA THR A 118 -1.21 -18.39 13.50
C THR A 118 -1.61 -18.12 14.96
N LEU A 119 -2.91 -17.83 15.22
CA LEU A 119 -3.35 -17.60 16.59
C LEU A 119 -3.39 -18.87 17.43
N THR A 120 -3.03 -18.76 18.71
CA THR A 120 -3.17 -19.84 19.69
C THR A 120 -4.62 -20.33 19.79
N GLY A 121 -4.78 -21.64 19.88
CA GLY A 121 -6.09 -22.30 19.89
C GLY A 121 -6.63 -22.65 18.50
N THR A 122 -5.90 -22.34 17.41
CA THR A 122 -6.14 -22.99 16.13
C THR A 122 -5.55 -24.40 16.13
N PRO A 123 -6.17 -25.39 15.45
CA PRO A 123 -5.66 -26.77 15.39
C PRO A 123 -4.21 -26.87 14.89
N THR A 124 -3.80 -25.92 14.04
CA THR A 124 -2.47 -25.86 13.44
C THR A 124 -1.41 -25.44 14.47
N PHE A 125 -1.73 -24.46 15.30
CA PHE A 125 -0.79 -23.88 16.24
C PHE A 125 -0.50 -24.78 17.46
N ALA A 126 -1.47 -25.54 17.93
CA ALA A 126 -1.31 -26.47 19.04
C ALA A 126 -0.25 -27.56 18.79
N ARG A 127 -0.01 -27.91 17.51
CA ARG A 127 0.98 -28.92 17.10
C ARG A 127 2.41 -28.37 16.97
N GLN A 128 2.58 -27.06 16.92
CA GLN A 128 3.89 -26.41 16.71
C GLN A 128 4.71 -26.27 18.03
N VAL A 129 4.00 -26.30 19.17
CA VAL A 129 4.60 -26.05 20.49
C VAL A 129 5.39 -27.26 21.05
N ASP A 130 5.16 -28.48 20.54
CA ASP A 130 5.68 -29.74 21.08
C ASP A 130 6.89 -30.32 20.32
N ARG A 131 7.64 -29.54 19.51
CA ARG A 131 8.78 -30.06 18.75
C ARG A 131 10.12 -29.87 19.44
N GLU A 132 10.92 -30.94 19.47
CA GLU A 132 12.37 -30.92 19.68
C GLU A 132 13.05 -30.17 18.52
N GLY A 133 13.34 -28.89 18.65
CA GLY A 133 14.00 -28.10 17.59
C GLY A 133 13.69 -26.61 17.57
N GLY A 134 12.86 -26.17 18.52
CA GLY A 134 12.51 -24.76 18.63
C GLY A 134 11.23 -24.39 17.85
N ARG A 135 10.66 -23.27 18.21
CA ARG A 135 9.44 -22.71 17.62
C ARG A 135 9.83 -21.71 16.52
N ALA A 136 9.18 -21.78 15.36
CA ALA A 136 9.37 -20.77 14.34
C ALA A 136 8.94 -19.39 14.83
N LEU A 137 9.72 -18.36 14.50
CA LEU A 137 9.41 -16.96 14.76
C LEU A 137 8.19 -16.54 13.93
N ILE A 138 7.11 -16.10 14.56
CA ILE A 138 5.96 -15.55 13.87
C ILE A 138 6.15 -14.05 13.70
N VAL A 139 6.30 -13.63 12.46
CA VAL A 139 6.39 -12.22 12.07
C VAL A 139 5.07 -11.82 11.43
N PHE A 140 4.36 -10.91 12.07
CA PHE A 140 3.14 -10.32 11.54
C PHE A 140 3.45 -9.00 10.85
N ASP A 141 3.27 -8.94 9.54
CA ASP A 141 3.44 -7.72 8.73
C ASP A 141 2.06 -7.05 8.55
N ASP A 142 1.84 -6.01 9.34
CA ASP A 142 0.61 -5.23 9.35
C ASP A 142 0.74 -4.08 8.36
N HIS A 143 0.13 -4.25 7.19
CA HIS A 143 0.22 -3.28 6.10
C HIS A 143 -0.46 -1.95 6.39
N ASN A 144 -1.33 -1.89 7.40
CA ASN A 144 -1.97 -0.69 7.95
C ASN A 144 -2.52 -1.03 9.34
N ALA A 145 -2.63 -0.06 10.22
CA ALA A 145 -3.43 -0.21 11.43
C ALA A 145 -4.92 -0.29 11.06
N GLU A 146 -5.39 -1.50 10.71
CA GLU A 146 -6.68 -1.75 10.05
C GLU A 146 -7.87 -1.31 10.91
N TYR A 147 -7.78 -1.45 12.24
CA TYR A 147 -8.83 -0.96 13.14
C TYR A 147 -9.03 0.56 13.03
N LEU A 148 -7.92 1.31 12.86
CA LEU A 148 -7.97 2.78 12.76
C LEU A 148 -8.50 3.21 11.40
N LEU A 149 -8.06 2.54 10.33
CA LEU A 149 -8.55 2.78 8.97
C LEU A 149 -10.07 2.55 8.90
N GLN A 150 -10.55 1.43 9.42
CA GLN A 150 -11.98 1.11 9.45
C GLN A 150 -12.78 2.08 10.34
N LYS A 151 -12.19 2.56 11.46
CA LYS A 151 -12.79 3.58 12.31
C LYS A 151 -12.94 4.90 11.56
N ARG A 152 -11.88 5.39 10.90
CA ARG A 152 -11.91 6.61 10.08
C ARG A 152 -12.97 6.53 8.98
N MET A 153 -13.11 5.37 8.32
CA MET A 153 -14.15 5.14 7.31
C MET A 153 -15.55 5.22 7.90
N ALA A 154 -15.79 4.62 9.07
CA ALA A 154 -17.07 4.69 9.76
C ALA A 154 -17.43 6.12 10.15
N GLU A 155 -16.50 6.86 10.74
CA GLU A 155 -16.67 8.27 11.13
C GLU A 155 -16.97 9.17 9.93
N ALA A 156 -16.24 9.00 8.83
CA ALA A 156 -16.45 9.76 7.60
C ALA A 156 -17.84 9.46 6.96
N GLU A 157 -18.30 8.20 7.00
CA GLU A 157 -19.61 7.83 6.48
C GLU A 157 -20.74 8.41 7.34
N ILE A 158 -20.60 8.36 8.65
CA ILE A 158 -21.56 8.96 9.60
C ILE A 158 -21.64 10.47 9.38
N ALA A 159 -20.51 11.15 9.24
CA ALA A 159 -20.46 12.59 9.00
C ALA A 159 -21.10 12.99 7.67
N ALA A 160 -20.94 12.18 6.62
CA ALA A 160 -21.44 12.49 5.29
C ALA A 160 -22.92 12.15 5.09
N ARG A 161 -23.44 11.08 5.72
CA ARG A 161 -24.77 10.51 5.42
C ARG A 161 -25.60 10.18 6.66
N GLY A 162 -25.11 10.51 7.87
CA GLY A 162 -25.73 10.09 9.13
C GLY A 162 -25.65 8.58 9.36
N TRP A 163 -26.40 8.10 10.33
CA TRP A 163 -26.49 6.68 10.65
C TRP A 163 -27.29 5.94 9.57
N ASN A 164 -26.63 5.03 8.86
CA ASN A 164 -27.22 4.13 7.87
C ASN A 164 -26.67 2.71 8.06
N ALA A 165 -27.14 1.74 7.28
CA ALA A 165 -26.73 0.34 7.42
C ALA A 165 -25.21 0.13 7.23
N GLY A 166 -24.58 0.91 6.32
CA GLY A 166 -23.14 0.89 6.12
C GLY A 166 -22.37 1.42 7.33
N ALA A 167 -22.81 2.54 7.88
CA ALA A 167 -22.23 3.14 9.10
C ALA A 167 -22.34 2.19 10.31
N VAL A 168 -23.49 1.53 10.49
CA VAL A 168 -23.68 0.51 11.53
C VAL A 168 -22.73 -0.67 11.33
N TYR A 169 -22.67 -1.21 10.11
CA TYR A 169 -21.73 -2.28 9.76
C TYR A 169 -20.28 -1.88 10.07
N SER A 170 -19.83 -0.75 9.56
CA SER A 170 -18.47 -0.25 9.77
C SER A 170 -18.17 -0.01 11.25
N SER A 171 -19.18 0.47 12.02
CA SER A 171 -19.06 0.67 13.45
C SER A 171 -18.92 -0.63 14.25
N ILE A 172 -19.55 -1.72 13.82
CA ILE A 172 -19.37 -3.04 14.42
C ILE A 172 -17.99 -3.60 14.02
N GLN A 173 -17.63 -3.49 12.74
CA GLN A 173 -16.39 -4.07 12.23
C GLN A 173 -15.15 -3.46 12.86
N TRP A 174 -15.04 -2.13 12.99
CA TRP A 174 -13.84 -1.55 13.59
C TRP A 174 -13.65 -1.94 15.06
N ARG A 175 -14.74 -2.16 15.83
CA ARG A 175 -14.64 -2.65 17.22
C ARG A 175 -14.17 -4.10 17.29
N LYS A 176 -14.62 -4.94 16.34
CA LYS A 176 -14.13 -6.33 16.22
C LYS A 176 -12.69 -6.36 15.75
N LEU A 177 -12.33 -5.54 14.75
CA LEU A 177 -10.96 -5.40 14.27
C LEU A 177 -10.02 -4.98 15.39
N ARG A 178 -10.38 -3.97 16.17
CA ARG A 178 -9.58 -3.53 17.30
C ARG A 178 -9.21 -4.65 18.27
N ARG A 179 -10.17 -5.54 18.59
CA ARG A 179 -9.90 -6.68 19.49
C ARG A 179 -9.07 -7.75 18.82
N PHE A 180 -9.32 -7.98 17.54
CA PHE A 180 -8.65 -9.00 16.76
C PHE A 180 -7.18 -8.62 16.50
N GLU A 181 -6.92 -7.45 15.99
CA GLU A 181 -5.60 -6.91 15.69
C GLU A 181 -4.73 -6.83 16.96
N ARG A 182 -5.31 -6.36 18.08
CA ARG A 182 -4.65 -6.40 19.39
C ARG A 182 -4.24 -7.82 19.78
N ARG A 183 -5.11 -8.81 19.55
CA ARG A 183 -4.81 -10.22 19.86
C ARG A 183 -3.70 -10.76 18.96
N VAL A 184 -3.72 -10.42 17.67
CA VAL A 184 -2.68 -10.80 16.72
C VAL A 184 -1.34 -10.23 17.14
N CYS A 185 -1.26 -8.91 17.36
CA CYS A 185 -0.03 -8.25 17.79
C CYS A 185 0.56 -8.86 19.08
N ARG A 186 -0.30 -9.25 20.03
CA ARG A 186 0.15 -9.89 21.29
C ARG A 186 0.66 -11.31 21.13
N GLN A 187 0.24 -12.02 20.10
CA GLN A 187 0.56 -13.43 19.88
C GLN A 187 1.64 -13.65 18.81
N SER A 188 2.02 -12.58 18.11
CA SER A 188 3.17 -12.59 17.21
C SER A 188 4.44 -12.24 18.01
N GLU A 189 5.53 -12.92 17.73
CA GLU A 189 6.82 -12.62 18.34
C GLU A 189 7.37 -11.28 17.85
N VAL A 190 7.12 -10.97 16.57
CA VAL A 190 7.50 -9.71 15.94
C VAL A 190 6.31 -9.12 15.22
N VAL A 191 6.11 -7.81 15.34
CA VAL A 191 5.13 -7.03 14.60
C VAL A 191 5.88 -6.02 13.73
N VAL A 192 5.60 -6.04 12.44
CA VAL A 192 6.09 -5.07 11.46
C VAL A 192 4.94 -4.19 11.02
N CYS A 193 5.19 -2.90 10.79
CA CYS A 193 4.23 -1.97 10.20
C CYS A 193 4.92 -1.06 9.18
N VAL A 194 4.14 -0.38 8.34
CA VAL A 194 4.69 0.34 7.18
C VAL A 194 5.00 1.81 7.44
N SER A 195 4.55 2.37 8.57
CA SER A 195 4.81 3.78 8.91
C SER A 195 4.85 4.02 10.41
N GLU A 196 5.48 5.12 10.82
CA GLU A 196 5.46 5.59 12.22
C GLU A 196 4.03 5.88 12.71
N ALA A 197 3.15 6.34 11.83
CA ALA A 197 1.74 6.57 12.17
C ALA A 197 1.03 5.27 12.53
N ASP A 198 1.32 4.17 11.82
CA ASP A 198 0.80 2.84 12.13
C ASP A 198 1.41 2.30 13.44
N ALA A 199 2.72 2.46 13.64
CA ALA A 199 3.37 2.07 14.90
C ALA A 199 2.74 2.77 16.11
N ILE A 200 2.52 4.08 16.04
CA ILE A 200 1.83 4.85 17.07
C ILE A 200 0.39 4.34 17.27
N ALA A 201 -0.31 4.00 16.19
CA ALA A 201 -1.67 3.48 16.26
C ALA A 201 -1.69 2.11 16.96
N LEU A 202 -0.78 1.20 16.62
CA LEU A 202 -0.65 -0.11 17.25
C LEU A 202 -0.24 0.01 18.74
N GLN A 203 0.65 0.94 19.08
CA GLN A 203 1.01 1.22 20.46
C GLN A 203 -0.17 1.78 21.28
N ARG A 204 -1.04 2.62 20.67
CA ARG A 204 -2.29 3.07 21.29
C ARG A 204 -3.30 1.93 21.45
N LEU A 205 -3.27 0.94 20.56
CA LEU A 205 -4.09 -0.26 20.64
C LEU A 205 -3.67 -1.13 21.82
N ASP A 206 -2.35 -1.28 22.00
CA ASP A 206 -1.74 -1.99 23.12
C ASP A 206 -0.33 -1.43 23.42
N PRO A 207 -0.11 -0.81 24.58
CA PRO A 207 1.20 -0.26 24.96
C PRO A 207 2.35 -1.27 25.06
N GLN A 208 2.05 -2.58 25.08
CA GLN A 208 3.07 -3.63 25.10
C GLN A 208 3.56 -4.02 23.71
N VAL A 209 2.90 -3.55 22.65
CA VAL A 209 3.30 -3.82 21.27
C VAL A 209 4.44 -2.88 20.88
N ALA A 210 5.59 -3.46 20.59
CA ALA A 210 6.71 -2.78 19.93
C ALA A 210 6.72 -3.17 18.45
N ALA A 211 6.18 -2.31 17.59
CA ALA A 211 6.16 -2.56 16.16
C ALA A 211 7.44 -2.03 15.50
N HIS A 212 8.05 -2.83 14.62
CA HIS A 212 9.16 -2.41 13.79
C HIS A 212 8.63 -1.71 12.53
N VAL A 213 9.09 -0.48 12.28
CA VAL A 213 8.67 0.28 11.11
C VAL A 213 9.56 -0.10 9.92
N ILE A 214 8.97 -0.85 8.98
CA ILE A 214 9.63 -1.23 7.72
C ILE A 214 8.71 -0.77 6.57
N PRO A 215 9.00 0.37 5.94
CA PRO A 215 8.11 0.98 4.96
C PRO A 215 7.98 0.14 3.68
N ASN A 216 7.00 0.48 2.85
CA ASN A 216 6.94 -0.03 1.48
C ASN A 216 8.07 0.58 0.65
N GLY A 217 8.58 -0.21 -0.28
CA GLY A 217 9.68 0.18 -1.15
C GLY A 217 9.25 0.45 -2.59
N VAL A 218 10.22 0.91 -3.36
CA VAL A 218 10.16 1.07 -4.81
C VAL A 218 11.38 0.39 -5.43
N ASP A 219 11.23 -0.17 -6.63
CA ASP A 219 12.36 -0.64 -7.42
C ASP A 219 12.94 0.54 -8.21
N THR A 220 13.99 1.15 -7.66
CA THR A 220 14.60 2.32 -8.30
C THR A 220 15.35 1.98 -9.60
N ASP A 221 15.59 0.71 -9.91
CA ASP A 221 16.17 0.27 -11.19
C ASP A 221 15.10 0.18 -12.29
N VAL A 222 13.86 -0.15 -11.93
CA VAL A 222 12.69 -0.09 -12.83
C VAL A 222 12.29 1.37 -13.09
N TYR A 223 12.36 2.20 -12.05
CA TYR A 223 12.02 3.63 -12.10
C TYR A 223 13.27 4.50 -12.30
N GLN A 224 14.05 4.21 -13.35
CA GLN A 224 15.16 5.05 -13.79
C GLN A 224 14.75 5.93 -14.95
N ARG A 225 14.96 7.25 -14.82
CA ARG A 225 14.60 8.24 -15.85
C ARG A 225 15.28 7.93 -17.19
N GLU A 226 16.53 7.48 -17.16
CA GLU A 226 17.35 7.17 -18.33
C GLU A 226 16.86 5.96 -19.11
N LYS A 227 16.05 5.10 -18.47
CA LYS A 227 15.45 3.90 -19.09
C LYS A 227 14.04 4.16 -19.64
N VAL A 228 13.53 5.36 -19.47
CA VAL A 228 12.17 5.72 -19.87
C VAL A 228 12.22 6.80 -20.95
N THR A 229 11.64 6.51 -22.11
CA THR A 229 11.41 7.55 -23.13
C THR A 229 10.24 8.41 -22.68
N PRO A 230 10.44 9.71 -22.36
CA PRO A 230 9.36 10.58 -21.96
C PRO A 230 8.39 10.79 -23.13
N LEU A 231 7.12 11.02 -22.82
CA LEU A 231 6.13 11.46 -23.81
C LEU A 231 6.45 12.90 -24.25
N ASP A 232 6.09 13.21 -25.48
CA ASP A 232 6.09 14.60 -25.98
C ASP A 232 4.84 15.33 -25.46
N LEU A 233 4.90 15.75 -24.18
CA LEU A 233 3.85 16.54 -23.57
C LEU A 233 4.10 18.03 -23.77
N PRO A 234 3.03 18.86 -23.91
CA PRO A 234 3.19 20.31 -23.95
C PRO A 234 3.94 20.85 -22.75
N PRO A 235 4.65 21.98 -22.88
CA PRO A 235 5.20 22.70 -21.74
C PRO A 235 4.13 22.94 -20.66
N HIS A 236 4.55 23.07 -19.41
CA HIS A 236 3.66 23.28 -18.24
C HIS A 236 2.66 22.14 -18.01
N SER A 237 3.07 20.90 -18.32
CA SER A 237 2.25 19.72 -18.08
C SER A 237 2.34 19.22 -16.66
N LEU A 238 1.20 19.09 -15.99
CA LEU A 238 1.03 18.54 -14.66
C LEU A 238 0.53 17.11 -14.78
N VAL A 239 1.09 16.19 -13.99
CA VAL A 239 0.73 14.77 -14.04
C VAL A 239 0.30 14.28 -12.66
N PHE A 240 -0.80 13.55 -12.63
CA PHE A 240 -1.26 12.75 -11.49
C PHE A 240 -1.49 11.31 -11.94
N THR A 241 -1.01 10.33 -11.18
CA THR A 241 -1.24 8.91 -11.48
C THR A 241 -2.05 8.21 -10.40
N GLY A 242 -2.84 7.20 -10.77
CA GLY A 242 -3.52 6.34 -9.80
C GLY A 242 -4.76 5.65 -10.37
N THR A 243 -5.37 4.78 -9.57
CA THR A 243 -6.64 4.13 -9.92
C THR A 243 -7.78 5.13 -9.72
N MET A 244 -8.53 5.45 -10.80
CA MET A 244 -9.46 6.58 -10.82
C MET A 244 -10.89 6.21 -10.38
N ASP A 245 -11.15 5.02 -9.86
CA ASP A 245 -12.34 4.63 -9.08
C ASP A 245 -12.08 4.71 -7.57
N PHE A 246 -10.83 4.88 -7.15
CA PHE A 246 -10.49 5.04 -5.75
C PHE A 246 -10.89 6.43 -5.27
N ARG A 247 -11.84 6.47 -4.32
CA ARG A 247 -12.48 7.71 -3.84
C ARG A 247 -11.50 8.84 -3.47
N PRO A 248 -10.38 8.62 -2.78
CA PRO A 248 -9.39 9.66 -2.51
C PRO A 248 -8.80 10.30 -3.76
N ASN A 249 -8.51 9.52 -4.81
CA ASN A 249 -7.98 10.04 -6.06
C ASN A 249 -9.03 10.88 -6.81
N VAL A 250 -10.29 10.43 -6.80
CA VAL A 250 -11.41 11.18 -7.40
C VAL A 250 -11.60 12.52 -6.69
N ASP A 251 -11.62 12.52 -5.35
CA ASP A 251 -11.77 13.74 -4.55
C ASP A 251 -10.60 14.72 -4.79
N ALA A 252 -9.38 14.21 -4.83
CA ALA A 252 -8.17 14.99 -5.09
C ALA A 252 -8.24 15.72 -6.44
N MET A 253 -8.62 15.01 -7.51
CA MET A 253 -8.66 15.60 -8.84
C MET A 253 -9.83 16.58 -9.02
N LEU A 254 -10.96 16.35 -8.37
CA LEU A 254 -12.06 17.32 -8.35
C LEU A 254 -11.67 18.60 -7.61
N TRP A 255 -11.06 18.47 -6.42
CA TRP A 255 -10.55 19.62 -5.69
C TRP A 255 -9.50 20.39 -6.49
N PHE A 256 -8.53 19.68 -7.06
CA PHE A 256 -7.49 20.30 -7.87
C PHE A 256 -8.08 21.08 -9.05
N ALA A 257 -8.99 20.46 -9.80
CA ALA A 257 -9.60 21.09 -10.98
C ALA A 257 -10.46 22.32 -10.64
N HIS A 258 -11.18 22.29 -9.51
CA HIS A 258 -12.11 23.36 -9.16
C HIS A 258 -11.46 24.49 -8.35
N GLU A 259 -10.52 24.18 -7.47
CA GLU A 259 -9.97 25.16 -6.53
C GLU A 259 -8.52 25.57 -6.84
N VAL A 260 -7.69 24.71 -7.40
CA VAL A 260 -6.26 24.96 -7.65
C VAL A 260 -6.00 25.39 -9.10
N LEU A 261 -6.49 24.64 -10.07
CA LEU A 261 -6.21 24.87 -11.49
C LEU A 261 -6.61 26.28 -11.98
N PRO A 262 -7.74 26.89 -11.57
CA PRO A 262 -8.06 28.27 -11.96
C PRO A 262 -7.02 29.29 -11.50
N LEU A 263 -6.40 29.06 -10.32
CA LEU A 263 -5.34 29.94 -9.78
C LEU A 263 -4.05 29.81 -10.59
N ILE A 264 -3.69 28.60 -11.01
CA ILE A 264 -2.53 28.39 -11.90
C ILE A 264 -2.78 29.06 -13.24
N ARG A 265 -3.95 28.87 -13.84
CA ARG A 265 -4.32 29.45 -15.16
C ARG A 265 -4.30 30.96 -15.20
N SER A 266 -4.56 31.63 -14.08
CA SER A 266 -4.46 33.09 -14.01
C SER A 266 -3.05 33.61 -14.32
N ARG A 267 -2.02 32.77 -14.11
CA ARG A 267 -0.60 33.08 -14.38
C ARG A 267 -0.06 32.32 -15.59
N MET A 268 -0.54 31.09 -15.80
CA MET A 268 -0.08 30.17 -16.86
C MET A 268 -1.31 29.63 -17.65
N PRO A 269 -1.84 30.39 -18.62
CA PRO A 269 -3.06 30.00 -19.34
C PRO A 269 -2.92 28.71 -20.16
N ASP A 270 -1.70 28.34 -20.52
CA ASP A 270 -1.34 27.16 -21.32
C ASP A 270 -1.09 25.89 -20.53
N VAL A 271 -1.26 25.92 -19.19
CA VAL A 271 -1.09 24.73 -18.33
C VAL A 271 -1.98 23.57 -18.78
N ARG A 272 -1.44 22.36 -18.74
CA ARG A 272 -2.15 21.10 -19.04
C ARG A 272 -2.10 20.17 -17.85
N VAL A 273 -3.17 19.38 -17.66
CA VAL A 273 -3.29 18.40 -16.57
C VAL A 273 -3.58 17.02 -17.14
N TYR A 274 -2.75 16.06 -16.82
CA TYR A 274 -2.90 14.66 -17.21
C TYR A 274 -3.27 13.84 -15.98
N ILE A 275 -4.50 13.31 -15.98
CA ILE A 275 -5.02 12.40 -14.97
C ILE A 275 -4.85 10.98 -15.54
N VAL A 276 -3.79 10.30 -15.11
CA VAL A 276 -3.35 9.03 -15.71
C VAL A 276 -3.75 7.86 -14.83
N GLY A 277 -4.57 6.94 -15.36
CA GLY A 277 -4.91 5.71 -14.67
C GLY A 277 -6.23 5.09 -15.03
N GLN A 278 -6.37 3.82 -14.65
CA GLN A 278 -7.50 2.97 -15.01
C GLN A 278 -8.79 3.32 -14.25
N HIS A 279 -9.92 2.87 -14.78
CA HIS A 279 -11.25 2.95 -14.18
C HIS A 279 -11.70 4.37 -13.83
N PRO A 280 -11.72 5.34 -14.78
CA PRO A 280 -12.19 6.69 -14.50
C PRO A 280 -13.63 6.68 -13.96
N HIS A 281 -13.81 7.23 -12.76
CA HIS A 281 -15.12 7.32 -12.13
C HIS A 281 -15.97 8.41 -12.81
N SER A 282 -17.29 8.19 -12.96
CA SER A 282 -18.21 9.10 -13.64
C SER A 282 -18.24 10.54 -13.06
N ARG A 283 -17.89 10.73 -11.79
CA ARG A 283 -17.74 12.06 -11.21
C ARG A 283 -16.64 12.92 -11.87
N LEU A 284 -15.68 12.29 -12.55
CA LEU A 284 -14.62 12.99 -13.29
C LEU A 284 -15.05 13.37 -14.72
N ASP A 285 -16.18 12.85 -15.22
CA ASP A 285 -16.59 13.09 -16.62
C ASP A 285 -16.80 14.56 -16.93
N ALA A 286 -17.27 15.35 -15.96
CA ALA A 286 -17.42 16.80 -16.13
C ALA A 286 -16.08 17.51 -16.42
N LEU A 287 -14.96 16.97 -15.94
CA LEU A 287 -13.64 17.55 -16.18
C LEU A 287 -13.17 17.39 -17.63
N ARG A 288 -13.74 16.43 -18.40
CA ARG A 288 -13.42 16.21 -19.82
C ARG A 288 -13.85 17.38 -20.71
N ALA A 289 -14.78 18.22 -20.25
CA ALA A 289 -15.20 19.42 -20.98
C ALA A 289 -14.12 20.52 -20.96
N ASP A 290 -13.16 20.43 -20.04
CA ASP A 290 -12.06 21.37 -19.95
C ASP A 290 -10.89 20.94 -20.87
N PRO A 291 -10.56 21.72 -21.93
CA PRO A 291 -9.52 21.34 -22.88
C PRO A 291 -8.11 21.26 -22.29
N ALA A 292 -7.89 21.78 -21.09
CA ALA A 292 -6.61 21.64 -20.39
C ALA A 292 -6.50 20.34 -19.59
N ILE A 293 -7.58 19.58 -19.44
CA ILE A 293 -7.58 18.33 -18.64
C ILE A 293 -7.71 17.13 -19.57
N THR A 294 -6.75 16.22 -19.48
CA THR A 294 -6.77 14.93 -20.17
C THR A 294 -6.91 13.81 -19.17
N ILE A 295 -7.97 13.00 -19.25
CA ILE A 295 -8.15 11.78 -18.49
C ILE A 295 -7.86 10.59 -19.40
N THR A 296 -6.71 9.93 -19.20
CA THR A 296 -6.20 8.93 -20.15
C THR A 296 -6.96 7.60 -20.09
N GLY A 297 -7.52 7.26 -18.95
CA GLY A 297 -7.91 5.87 -18.69
C GLY A 297 -6.68 4.99 -18.42
N ALA A 298 -6.82 3.68 -18.62
CA ALA A 298 -5.72 2.73 -18.46
C ALA A 298 -4.62 3.01 -19.50
N VAL A 299 -3.38 3.05 -19.04
CA VAL A 299 -2.18 3.12 -19.87
C VAL A 299 -1.32 1.90 -19.58
N GLU A 300 -0.50 1.48 -20.52
CA GLU A 300 0.41 0.35 -20.35
C GLU A 300 1.51 0.69 -19.34
N ASP A 301 2.03 1.92 -19.39
CA ASP A 301 3.11 2.41 -18.54
C ASP A 301 2.85 3.86 -18.13
N THR A 302 2.93 4.16 -16.84
CA THR A 302 2.77 5.50 -16.29
C THR A 302 4.08 6.31 -16.29
N ARG A 303 5.22 5.63 -16.35
CA ARG A 303 6.55 6.25 -16.26
C ARG A 303 6.82 7.31 -17.33
N PRO A 304 6.45 7.11 -18.61
CA PRO A 304 6.60 8.13 -19.65
C PRO A 304 5.88 9.44 -19.35
N TYR A 305 4.70 9.38 -18.71
CA TYR A 305 3.95 10.57 -18.28
C TYR A 305 4.66 11.28 -17.12
N ILE A 306 5.09 10.51 -16.11
CA ILE A 306 5.78 11.06 -14.93
C ILE A 306 7.08 11.74 -15.34
N THR A 307 7.85 11.11 -16.24
CA THR A 307 9.15 11.63 -16.72
C THR A 307 8.99 12.88 -17.56
N ALA A 308 7.88 13.02 -18.29
CA ALA A 308 7.57 14.20 -19.13
C ALA A 308 6.93 15.35 -18.34
N ALA A 309 6.49 15.12 -17.10
CA ALA A 309 5.80 16.12 -16.31
C ALA A 309 6.72 17.30 -15.95
N SER A 310 6.24 18.54 -16.13
CA SER A 310 6.87 19.71 -15.55
C SER A 310 6.77 19.69 -14.01
N VAL A 311 5.60 19.23 -13.48
CA VAL A 311 5.41 18.98 -12.05
C VAL A 311 4.50 17.76 -11.88
N TYR A 312 4.89 16.86 -11.01
CA TYR A 312 4.03 15.77 -10.55
C TYR A 312 3.23 16.23 -9.33
N ILE A 313 1.91 16.02 -9.34
CA ILE A 313 1.03 16.53 -8.29
C ILE A 313 0.41 15.41 -7.47
N VAL A 314 0.34 15.60 -6.14
CA VAL A 314 -0.30 14.66 -5.20
C VAL A 314 -1.29 15.40 -4.30
N PRO A 315 -2.43 15.87 -4.83
CA PRO A 315 -3.37 16.75 -4.12
C PRO A 315 -4.37 15.97 -3.25
N LEU A 316 -3.92 14.94 -2.51
CA LEU A 316 -4.77 14.07 -1.70
C LEU A 316 -5.19 14.78 -0.42
N ARG A 317 -6.51 14.78 -0.12
CA ARG A 317 -7.10 15.37 1.10
C ARG A 317 -7.77 14.32 1.99
N THR A 318 -7.89 13.11 1.51
CA THR A 318 -8.52 11.99 2.23
C THR A 318 -7.79 10.70 1.92
N GLY A 319 -8.00 9.66 2.73
CA GLY A 319 -7.43 8.34 2.54
C GLY A 319 -6.35 7.99 3.55
N GLY A 320 -5.91 6.76 3.56
CA GLY A 320 -4.83 6.20 4.38
C GLY A 320 -3.89 5.34 3.55
N GLY A 321 -2.87 4.77 4.20
CA GLY A 321 -1.87 3.89 3.58
C GLY A 321 -0.75 4.63 2.85
N THR A 322 0.33 3.92 2.55
CA THR A 322 1.53 4.48 1.89
C THR A 322 1.25 4.86 0.44
N ARG A 323 1.68 6.04 0.03
CA ARG A 323 1.50 6.59 -1.31
C ARG A 323 2.63 6.18 -2.24
N LEU A 324 2.66 4.93 -2.70
CA LEU A 324 3.72 4.40 -3.57
C LEU A 324 4.00 5.27 -4.80
N LYS A 325 2.96 5.90 -5.37
CA LYS A 325 3.08 6.86 -6.47
C LYS A 325 4.06 8.01 -6.20
N LEU A 326 4.22 8.40 -4.91
CA LEU A 326 5.17 9.42 -4.52
C LEU A 326 6.61 8.91 -4.69
N LEU A 327 6.88 7.67 -4.27
CA LEU A 327 8.19 7.03 -4.46
C LEU A 327 8.51 6.79 -5.94
N GLU A 328 7.51 6.40 -6.73
CA GLU A 328 7.63 6.23 -8.18
C GLU A 328 8.06 7.55 -8.85
N ALA A 329 7.37 8.65 -8.50
CA ALA A 329 7.69 9.98 -9.04
C ALA A 329 9.06 10.48 -8.56
N MET A 330 9.40 10.31 -7.28
CA MET A 330 10.73 10.62 -6.74
C MET A 330 11.82 9.84 -7.47
N SER A 331 11.61 8.54 -7.69
CA SER A 331 12.56 7.67 -8.38
C SER A 331 12.82 8.10 -9.83
N LEU A 332 11.87 8.78 -10.47
CA LEU A 332 11.97 9.33 -11.83
C LEU A 332 12.43 10.79 -11.85
N HIS A 333 12.98 11.32 -10.76
CA HIS A 333 13.43 12.71 -10.62
C HIS A 333 12.33 13.77 -10.88
N ALA A 334 11.05 13.40 -10.70
CA ALA A 334 9.97 14.36 -10.92
C ALA A 334 9.98 15.43 -9.81
N PRO A 335 9.89 16.73 -10.13
CA PRO A 335 9.58 17.74 -9.14
C PRO A 335 8.15 17.57 -8.65
N ILE A 336 7.94 17.53 -7.34
CA ILE A 336 6.67 17.14 -6.75
C ILE A 336 6.08 18.26 -5.91
N VAL A 337 4.78 18.50 -6.07
CA VAL A 337 3.95 19.26 -5.13
C VAL A 337 2.90 18.34 -4.54
N SER A 338 2.87 18.22 -3.21
CA SER A 338 1.94 17.36 -2.48
C SER A 338 1.21 18.11 -1.38
N THR A 339 0.05 17.64 -0.99
CA THR A 339 -0.50 17.97 0.32
C THR A 339 0.26 17.24 1.42
N THR A 340 0.20 17.73 2.65
CA THR A 340 0.75 17.03 3.83
C THR A 340 0.19 15.61 3.93
N LEU A 341 -1.11 15.43 3.70
CA LEU A 341 -1.74 14.11 3.67
C LEU A 341 -1.28 13.26 2.48
N GLY A 342 -0.98 13.89 1.33
CA GLY A 342 -0.46 13.20 0.15
C GLY A 342 0.93 12.60 0.37
N ALA A 343 1.69 13.16 1.29
CA ALA A 343 3.02 12.69 1.70
C ALA A 343 3.02 11.88 3.01
N GLU A 344 1.84 11.64 3.60
CA GLU A 344 1.71 10.87 4.86
C GLU A 344 2.36 9.50 4.72
N GLY A 345 3.15 9.10 5.72
CA GLY A 345 3.88 7.83 5.76
C GLY A 345 5.33 7.90 5.25
N PHE A 346 5.77 9.08 4.78
CA PHE A 346 7.16 9.32 4.38
C PHE A 346 7.79 10.40 5.26
N ALA A 347 9.05 10.20 5.63
CA ALA A 347 9.84 11.15 6.42
C ALA A 347 10.42 12.27 5.53
N VAL A 348 9.56 12.93 4.75
CA VAL A 348 9.95 14.03 3.86
C VAL A 348 9.92 15.38 4.58
N THR A 349 10.77 16.30 4.14
CA THR A 349 10.84 17.69 4.60
C THR A 349 10.43 18.62 3.47
N ASP A 350 9.54 19.56 3.76
CA ASP A 350 9.13 20.60 2.80
C ASP A 350 10.34 21.39 2.27
N GLY A 351 10.39 21.58 0.96
CA GLY A 351 11.47 22.27 0.27
C GLY A 351 12.73 21.44 0.06
N GLU A 352 12.81 20.21 0.60
CA GLU A 352 13.97 19.33 0.40
C GLU A 352 13.72 18.28 -0.70
N GLN A 353 12.77 17.38 -0.52
CA GLN A 353 12.47 16.31 -1.48
C GLN A 353 11.25 16.61 -2.34
N LEU A 354 10.38 17.47 -1.86
CA LEU A 354 9.15 17.93 -2.52
C LEU A 354 8.70 19.25 -1.90
N LEU A 355 7.64 19.87 -2.45
CA LEU A 355 6.96 20.99 -1.81
C LEU A 355 5.64 20.50 -1.19
N LEU A 356 5.35 20.95 0.05
CA LEU A 356 4.12 20.66 0.76
C LEU A 356 3.21 21.88 0.77
N ALA A 357 1.97 21.72 0.35
CA ALA A 357 0.97 22.78 0.37
C ALA A 357 -0.44 22.20 0.54
N ASP A 358 -1.20 22.67 1.53
CA ASP A 358 -2.55 22.17 1.82
C ASP A 358 -3.65 23.15 1.33
N ALA A 359 -3.37 24.45 1.31
CA ALA A 359 -4.30 25.46 0.81
C ALA A 359 -4.21 25.58 -0.73
N PRO A 360 -5.35 25.82 -1.43
CA PRO A 360 -5.34 25.92 -2.90
C PRO A 360 -4.37 26.98 -3.45
N ALA A 361 -4.30 28.14 -2.80
CA ALA A 361 -3.43 29.22 -3.23
C ALA A 361 -1.93 28.89 -3.08
N ASP A 362 -1.55 28.19 -2.00
CA ASP A 362 -0.17 27.77 -1.76
C ASP A 362 0.21 26.64 -2.70
N PHE A 363 -0.71 25.68 -2.94
CA PHE A 363 -0.48 24.58 -3.89
C PHE A 363 -0.26 25.11 -5.32
N ALA A 364 -1.12 26.05 -5.75
CA ALA A 364 -0.97 26.71 -7.05
C ALA A 364 0.35 27.49 -7.16
N ARG A 365 0.71 28.26 -6.12
CA ARG A 365 1.97 29.00 -6.06
C ARG A 365 3.19 28.09 -6.18
N SER A 366 3.22 26.99 -5.42
CA SER A 366 4.30 25.99 -5.45
C SER A 366 4.47 25.37 -6.85
N ILE A 367 3.38 25.09 -7.56
CA ILE A 367 3.45 24.60 -8.94
C ILE A 367 4.07 25.65 -9.87
N VAL A 368 3.58 26.88 -9.80
CA VAL A 368 4.06 27.97 -10.64
C VAL A 368 5.57 28.22 -10.40
N GLU A 369 5.99 28.26 -9.14
CA GLU A 369 7.41 28.40 -8.78
C GLU A 369 8.29 27.30 -9.39
N LEU A 370 7.87 26.03 -9.37
CA LEU A 370 8.65 24.93 -9.96
C LEU A 370 8.67 24.98 -11.48
N ILE A 371 7.62 25.50 -12.13
CA ILE A 371 7.60 25.67 -13.60
C ILE A 371 8.51 26.85 -14.01
N GLU A 372 8.47 27.95 -13.28
CA GLU A 372 9.27 29.16 -13.56
C GLU A 372 10.76 28.97 -13.22
N ASP A 373 11.11 28.16 -12.20
CA ASP A 373 12.47 27.87 -11.77
C ASP A 373 12.86 26.41 -12.04
N SER A 374 13.32 26.15 -13.25
CA SER A 374 13.76 24.81 -13.67
C SER A 374 14.96 24.28 -12.85
N THR A 375 15.84 25.15 -12.37
CA THR A 375 16.99 24.76 -11.54
C THR A 375 16.52 24.24 -10.19
N ARG A 376 15.58 24.94 -9.56
CA ARG A 376 14.96 24.51 -8.32
C ARG A 376 14.18 23.20 -8.51
N ALA A 377 13.41 23.09 -9.59
CA ALA A 377 12.65 21.89 -9.93
C ALA A 377 13.58 20.67 -10.08
N GLN A 378 14.67 20.81 -10.85
CA GLN A 378 15.67 19.75 -11.01
C GLN A 378 16.32 19.37 -9.69
N SER A 379 16.79 20.35 -8.91
CA SER A 379 17.42 20.11 -7.60
C SER A 379 16.48 19.37 -6.64
N LEU A 380 15.17 19.71 -6.66
CA LEU A 380 14.16 19.04 -5.85
C LEU A 380 13.96 17.57 -6.29
N GLY A 381 13.87 17.33 -7.59
CA GLY A 381 13.76 15.99 -8.16
C GLY A 381 14.97 15.11 -7.84
N ASP A 382 16.19 15.65 -7.95
CA ASP A 382 17.44 14.93 -7.64
C ASP A 382 17.53 14.55 -6.16
N ARG A 383 17.12 15.44 -5.25
CA ARG A 383 17.05 15.14 -3.82
C ARG A 383 15.93 14.11 -3.52
N GLY A 384 14.77 14.22 -4.19
CA GLY A 384 13.71 13.24 -4.10
C GLY A 384 14.19 11.84 -4.48
N ARG A 385 14.89 11.70 -5.62
CA ARG A 385 15.46 10.42 -6.02
C ARG A 385 16.48 9.88 -5.03
N SER A 386 17.42 10.71 -4.60
CA SER A 386 18.44 10.30 -3.62
C SER A 386 17.78 9.76 -2.34
N PHE A 387 16.73 10.44 -1.88
CA PHE A 387 15.95 10.03 -0.73
C PHE A 387 15.22 8.68 -0.96
N ALA A 388 14.56 8.51 -2.12
CA ALA A 388 13.90 7.24 -2.47
C ALA A 388 14.91 6.09 -2.53
N MET A 389 16.06 6.28 -3.17
CA MET A 389 17.12 5.27 -3.26
C MET A 389 17.68 4.89 -1.89
N GLN A 390 17.94 5.86 -1.04
CA GLN A 390 18.58 5.64 0.26
C GLN A 390 17.66 4.92 1.25
N TYR A 391 16.38 5.28 1.30
CA TYR A 391 15.49 4.86 2.37
C TYR A 391 14.38 3.92 1.94
N TYR A 392 14.02 3.90 0.65
CA TYR A 392 12.84 3.21 0.13
C TYR A 392 13.13 2.28 -1.06
N ASP A 393 14.37 2.12 -1.49
CA ASP A 393 14.72 1.04 -2.42
C ASP A 393 14.58 -0.32 -1.74
N TRP A 394 14.09 -1.32 -2.45
CA TRP A 394 13.96 -2.68 -1.90
C TRP A 394 15.29 -3.25 -1.41
N ARG A 395 16.43 -2.83 -1.99
CA ARG A 395 17.78 -3.18 -1.52
C ARG A 395 18.10 -2.63 -0.14
N SER A 396 17.45 -1.53 0.27
CA SER A 396 17.57 -0.94 1.60
C SER A 396 16.50 -1.44 2.57
N ILE A 397 15.36 -1.94 2.04
CA ILE A 397 14.22 -2.43 2.82
C ILE A 397 14.42 -3.90 3.25
N VAL A 398 14.83 -4.78 2.32
CA VAL A 398 14.97 -6.22 2.58
C VAL A 398 15.90 -6.53 3.76
N PRO A 399 17.07 -5.89 3.90
CA PRO A 399 17.94 -6.11 5.06
C PRO A 399 17.28 -5.83 6.41
N LYS A 400 16.35 -4.87 6.49
CA LYS A 400 15.62 -4.59 7.74
C LYS A 400 14.73 -5.75 8.17
N PHE A 401 14.20 -6.53 7.23
CA PHE A 401 13.49 -7.76 7.55
C PHE A 401 14.42 -8.85 8.08
N GLU A 402 15.64 -8.94 7.52
CA GLU A 402 16.63 -9.90 8.03
C GLU A 402 17.09 -9.56 9.46
N GLU A 403 17.22 -8.26 9.80
CA GLU A 403 17.48 -7.82 11.17
C GLU A 403 16.35 -8.25 12.11
N VAL A 404 15.09 -8.14 11.67
CA VAL A 404 13.92 -8.54 12.43
C VAL A 404 13.82 -10.08 12.58
N TYR A 405 14.28 -10.84 11.59
CA TYR A 405 14.32 -12.31 11.65
C TYR A 405 15.45 -12.85 12.53
N ALA A 406 16.42 -12.04 12.89
CA ALA A 406 17.54 -12.43 13.76
C ALA A 406 17.21 -12.33 15.27
N PHE A 407 15.99 -11.85 15.62
CA PHE A 407 15.48 -11.86 16.98
C PHE A 407 15.01 -13.27 17.33
#